data_f1c6e4b8035165da2e59aa118cefe33a
#
_entry.id   f1c6e4b8035165da2e59aa118cefe33a
#
_cell.length_a   1.000
_cell.length_b   1.000
_cell.length_c   1.000
_cell.angle_alpha   90.00
_cell.angle_beta   90.00
_cell.angle_gamma   90.00
#
_symmetry.space_group_name_H-M   'P 1'
#
loop_
_entity.id
_entity.type
_entity.pdbx_description
1 polymer ?
#
loop_
_entity_poly.entity_id
_entity_poly.type
_entity_poly.pdbx_seq_one_letter_code
_entity_poly.pdbx_strand_id
1 'polypeptide(L)'
;EFLQDKYSKHFDGRLFKTIDTLLLFTDIVDQNNKKNTYKYSAKAYKVLRDKCLKIFMLLSQHECDPQFLKEKDFDYYINGVLTMNFSKTPSFNNIKAGSDHLIIGTQFVKTISFVDVEKIELPSEIETYSYLGGNGSASETAVDNFSFINELEDYKTIVYNQIISIPQQAPKQRELEKKKKKHEGVANNSPSNAIVAEEIDELLHSIAMDGQLIVDAHFSISHSTDSLEKMEETQSLIENKLFMKGIIVSQNSYNQLELFRCCIPGNAVELKSYDLFTTTSEAAVCFFF
;
A
#
# COMPACT_ATOMS: atom_id res chain seq x y z
N GLU A 1 16.52 -10.28 19.16
CA GLU A 1 17.94 -10.01 18.75
C GLU A 1 18.03 -9.48 17.33
N PHE A 2 17.40 -10.11 16.31
CA PHE A 2 17.40 -9.59 14.93
C PHE A 2 16.83 -8.17 14.82
N LEU A 3 15.68 -7.90 15.44
CA LEU A 3 15.10 -6.56 15.47
C LEU A 3 15.98 -5.58 16.23
N GLN A 4 16.61 -6.00 17.33
CA GLN A 4 17.58 -5.18 18.06
C GLN A 4 18.83 -4.91 17.23
N ASP A 5 19.34 -5.90 16.49
CA ASP A 5 20.51 -5.75 15.62
C ASP A 5 20.17 -4.92 14.36
N LYS A 6 18.98 -5.13 13.79
CA LYS A 6 18.42 -4.30 12.71
C LYS A 6 18.29 -2.84 13.18
N TYR A 7 17.73 -2.62 14.35
CA TYR A 7 17.58 -1.28 14.91
C TYR A 7 18.89 -0.70 15.44
N SER A 8 19.84 -1.50 15.97
CA SER A 8 21.13 -0.99 16.46
C SER A 8 22.06 -0.52 15.34
N LYS A 9 22.01 -1.15 14.18
CA LYS A 9 22.78 -0.73 13.00
C LYS A 9 22.25 0.57 12.37
N HIS A 10 20.99 0.90 12.60
CA HIS A 10 20.38 2.12 12.12
C HIS A 10 20.43 3.27 13.13
N PHE A 11 20.95 3.03 14.32
CA PHE A 11 21.06 4.02 15.39
C PHE A 11 22.33 4.88 15.33
N ASP A 12 22.67 5.39 14.17
CA ASP A 12 23.62 6.49 14.08
C ASP A 12 22.99 7.81 14.59
N GLY A 13 22.33 7.71 15.77
CA GLY A 13 21.74 8.86 16.46
C GLY A 13 20.38 9.30 15.97
N ARG A 14 19.74 8.59 15.05
CA ARG A 14 18.38 8.91 14.55
C ARG A 14 17.32 8.09 15.29
N LEU A 15 16.39 8.78 15.92
CA LEU A 15 15.19 8.18 16.49
C LEU A 15 14.14 8.01 15.38
N PHE A 16 13.97 6.80 14.89
CA PHE A 16 12.86 6.46 14.01
C PHE A 16 11.63 6.11 14.85
N LYS A 17 10.49 6.63 14.46
CA LYS A 17 9.20 6.19 14.96
C LYS A 17 8.44 5.55 13.82
N THR A 18 8.22 4.25 13.92
CA THR A 18 7.33 3.53 13.01
C THR A 18 5.92 3.54 13.58
N ILE A 19 4.96 3.84 12.75
CA ILE A 19 3.53 3.79 13.08
C ILE A 19 2.84 2.95 12.01
N ASP A 20 2.36 1.79 12.43
CA ASP A 20 1.57 0.92 11.58
C ASP A 20 0.09 1.20 11.85
N THR A 21 -0.64 1.53 10.81
CA THR A 21 -2.05 1.87 10.92
C THR A 21 -2.89 1.09 9.92
N LEU A 22 -3.77 0.24 10.43
CA LEU A 22 -4.74 -0.49 9.63
C LEU A 22 -6.08 0.26 9.62
N LEU A 23 -6.52 0.65 8.44
CA LEU A 23 -7.79 1.34 8.23
C LEU A 23 -8.76 0.43 7.47
N LEU A 24 -9.94 0.22 8.04
CA LEU A 24 -11.00 -0.60 7.44
C LEU A 24 -12.15 0.30 6.97
N PHE A 25 -12.55 0.09 5.74
CA PHE A 25 -13.63 0.84 5.11
C PHE A 25 -14.76 -0.08 4.66
N THR A 26 -15.96 0.46 4.64
CA THR A 26 -17.13 -0.16 4.01
C THR A 26 -18.05 0.91 3.46
N ASP A 27 -18.82 0.55 2.44
CA ASP A 27 -19.89 1.42 1.96
C ASP A 27 -20.97 1.57 3.03
N ILE A 28 -21.17 2.81 3.46
CA ILE A 28 -22.16 3.16 4.49
C ILE A 28 -23.44 3.69 3.86
N VAL A 29 -23.40 4.02 2.58
CA VAL A 29 -24.53 4.62 1.87
C VAL A 29 -25.49 3.51 1.45
N ASP A 30 -26.72 3.58 1.94
CA ASP A 30 -27.82 2.76 1.43
C ASP A 30 -28.17 3.26 0.02
N GLN A 31 -27.74 2.52 -1.01
CA GLN A 31 -27.98 2.86 -2.42
C GLN A 31 -29.47 3.01 -2.76
N ASN A 32 -30.36 2.47 -1.93
CA ASN A 32 -31.80 2.59 -2.10
C ASN A 32 -32.38 3.90 -1.55
N ASN A 33 -31.60 4.70 -0.81
CA ASN A 33 -32.06 5.89 -0.14
C ASN A 33 -31.54 7.18 -0.80
N LYS A 34 -31.89 7.41 -2.07
CA LYS A 34 -31.48 8.56 -2.87
C LYS A 34 -31.87 9.94 -2.29
N LYS A 35 -32.62 9.99 -1.20
CA LYS A 35 -33.16 11.25 -0.62
C LYS A 35 -32.44 11.73 0.65
N ASN A 36 -31.57 10.94 1.27
CA ASN A 36 -30.89 11.31 2.53
C ASN A 36 -29.42 10.89 2.52
N THR A 37 -28.59 11.66 1.85
CA THR A 37 -27.14 11.46 1.72
C THR A 37 -26.35 11.54 3.02
N TYR A 38 -26.98 11.87 4.14
CA TYR A 38 -26.30 12.07 5.43
C TYR A 38 -26.71 11.06 6.53
N LYS A 39 -27.54 10.08 6.24
CA LYS A 39 -27.87 9.04 7.22
C LYS A 39 -27.04 7.79 6.96
N TYR A 40 -26.12 7.54 7.85
CA TYR A 40 -25.37 6.29 7.85
C TYR A 40 -26.27 5.10 8.15
N SER A 41 -26.09 4.02 7.38
CA SER A 41 -26.81 2.79 7.66
C SER A 41 -26.29 2.16 8.97
N ALA A 42 -27.17 2.07 9.97
CA ALA A 42 -26.83 1.40 11.24
C ALA A 42 -26.42 -0.07 11.03
N LYS A 43 -26.99 -0.72 10.01
CA LYS A 43 -26.63 -2.10 9.62
C LYS A 43 -25.20 -2.16 9.08
N ALA A 44 -24.80 -1.24 8.20
CA ALA A 44 -23.44 -1.18 7.65
C ALA A 44 -22.42 -0.89 8.76
N TYR A 45 -22.73 0.05 9.65
CA TYR A 45 -21.88 0.34 10.81
C TYR A 45 -21.69 -0.89 11.71
N LYS A 46 -22.77 -1.63 11.99
CA LYS A 46 -22.68 -2.85 12.79
C LYS A 46 -21.76 -3.89 12.10
N VAL A 47 -21.95 -4.11 10.80
CA VAL A 47 -21.11 -5.05 10.02
C VAL A 47 -19.64 -4.63 10.05
N LEU A 48 -19.34 -3.36 9.86
CA LEU A 48 -17.96 -2.85 9.96
C LEU A 48 -17.38 -3.10 11.35
N ARG A 49 -18.10 -2.70 12.40
CA ARG A 49 -17.68 -2.92 13.78
C ARG A 49 -17.39 -4.38 14.09
N ASP A 50 -18.26 -5.30 13.65
CA ASP A 50 -18.09 -6.73 13.87
C ASP A 50 -16.83 -7.25 13.13
N LYS A 51 -16.54 -6.75 11.93
CA LYS A 51 -15.31 -7.06 11.21
C LYS A 51 -14.07 -6.52 11.93
N CYS A 52 -14.11 -5.27 12.39
CA CYS A 52 -13.00 -4.68 13.15
C CYS A 52 -12.70 -5.48 14.41
N LEU A 53 -13.72 -5.89 15.15
CA LEU A 53 -13.54 -6.72 16.35
C LEU A 53 -12.93 -8.08 16.03
N LYS A 54 -13.33 -8.72 14.94
CA LYS A 54 -12.73 -10.01 14.52
C LYS A 54 -11.26 -9.86 14.20
N ILE A 55 -10.88 -8.83 13.44
CA ILE A 55 -9.48 -8.55 13.10
C ILE A 55 -8.68 -8.21 14.36
N PHE A 56 -9.23 -7.39 15.24
CA PHE A 56 -8.60 -7.07 16.54
C PHE A 56 -8.31 -8.34 17.34
N MET A 57 -9.28 -9.25 17.44
CA MET A 57 -9.10 -10.53 18.14
C MET A 57 -8.04 -11.40 17.45
N LEU A 58 -8.03 -11.45 16.12
CA LEU A 58 -7.06 -12.22 15.36
C LEU A 58 -5.64 -11.70 15.63
N LEU A 59 -5.41 -10.41 15.50
CA LEU A 59 -4.12 -9.79 15.77
C LEU A 59 -3.66 -10.03 17.22
N SER A 60 -4.58 -9.93 18.18
CA SER A 60 -4.27 -10.22 19.59
C SER A 60 -3.89 -11.67 19.84
N GLN A 61 -4.45 -12.63 19.08
CA GLN A 61 -4.10 -14.05 19.18
C GLN A 61 -2.70 -14.34 18.61
N HIS A 62 -2.21 -13.51 17.70
CA HIS A 62 -0.88 -13.61 17.09
C HIS A 62 0.16 -12.72 17.74
N GLU A 63 -0.02 -12.41 19.04
CA GLU A 63 0.92 -11.64 19.87
C GLU A 63 1.15 -10.19 19.40
N CYS A 64 0.34 -9.71 18.46
CA CYS A 64 0.27 -8.29 18.16
C CYS A 64 -0.43 -7.57 19.32
N ASP A 65 -0.05 -6.33 19.60
CA ASP A 65 -0.74 -5.45 20.58
C ASP A 65 -1.61 -4.40 19.84
N PRO A 66 -2.74 -4.80 19.22
CA PRO A 66 -3.57 -3.89 18.47
C PRO A 66 -4.28 -2.93 19.40
N GLN A 67 -4.38 -1.67 19.00
CA GLN A 67 -5.10 -0.64 19.74
C GLN A 67 -6.07 0.08 18.80
N PHE A 68 -7.29 0.32 19.28
CA PHE A 68 -8.20 1.20 18.55
C PHE A 68 -7.74 2.65 18.69
N LEU A 69 -7.62 3.33 17.55
CA LEU A 69 -7.33 4.76 17.55
C LEU A 69 -8.47 5.52 18.24
N LYS A 70 -8.11 6.39 19.16
CA LYS A 70 -9.00 7.38 19.75
C LYS A 70 -9.06 8.60 18.82
N GLU A 71 -10.06 9.45 19.01
CA GLU A 71 -10.24 10.67 18.22
C GLU A 71 -8.94 11.51 18.12
N LYS A 72 -8.26 11.72 19.23
CA LYS A 72 -6.98 12.47 19.26
C LYS A 72 -5.85 11.79 18.50
N ASP A 73 -5.79 10.46 18.53
CA ASP A 73 -4.77 9.69 17.82
C ASP A 73 -5.05 9.73 16.32
N PHE A 74 -6.32 9.67 15.94
CA PHE A 74 -6.77 9.80 14.57
C PHE A 74 -6.48 11.20 14.01
N ASP A 75 -6.79 12.26 14.76
CA ASP A 75 -6.46 13.64 14.40
C ASP A 75 -4.95 13.84 14.24
N TYR A 76 -4.16 13.28 15.17
CA TYR A 76 -2.70 13.33 15.08
C TYR A 76 -2.20 12.64 13.81
N TYR A 77 -2.72 11.46 13.50
CA TYR A 77 -2.33 10.70 12.32
C TYR A 77 -2.70 11.42 11.02
N ILE A 78 -3.95 11.89 10.89
CA ILE A 78 -4.39 12.65 9.71
C ILE A 78 -3.53 13.90 9.53
N ASN A 79 -3.31 14.65 10.59
CA ASN A 79 -2.49 15.85 10.54
C ASN A 79 -1.04 15.54 10.15
N GLY A 80 -0.49 14.43 10.64
CA GLY A 80 0.83 13.94 10.29
C GLY A 80 0.97 13.65 8.78
N VAL A 81 -0.01 12.96 8.22
CA VAL A 81 -0.06 12.68 6.77
C VAL A 81 -0.23 13.96 5.96
N LEU A 82 -1.22 14.80 6.31
CA LEU A 82 -1.51 16.05 5.58
C LEU A 82 -0.33 17.04 5.55
N THR A 83 0.48 17.04 6.59
CA THR A 83 1.63 17.95 6.69
C THR A 83 2.96 17.27 6.37
N MET A 84 2.95 15.96 6.09
CA MET A 84 4.15 15.13 6.00
C MET A 84 5.09 15.37 7.20
N ASN A 85 4.49 15.49 8.39
CA ASN A 85 5.20 15.77 9.62
C ASN A 85 4.45 15.20 10.83
N PHE A 86 5.01 14.17 11.43
CA PHE A 86 4.47 13.53 12.63
C PHE A 86 5.03 14.10 13.93
N SER A 87 5.43 15.37 13.94
CA SER A 87 5.78 16.06 15.19
C SER A 87 4.56 16.32 16.05
N LYS A 88 4.79 16.59 17.35
CA LYS A 88 3.69 16.78 18.32
C LYS A 88 2.78 17.98 18.02
N THR A 89 3.24 18.92 17.24
CA THR A 89 2.52 20.15 16.88
C THR A 89 2.68 20.44 15.40
N PRO A 90 2.05 19.64 14.52
CA PRO A 90 2.08 19.93 13.09
C PRO A 90 1.32 21.25 12.83
N SER A 91 1.90 22.14 12.06
CA SER A 91 1.22 23.33 11.57
C SER A 91 0.66 23.07 10.18
N PHE A 92 -0.60 23.42 9.94
CA PHE A 92 -1.16 23.36 8.60
C PHE A 92 -0.50 24.37 7.68
N ASN A 93 -0.08 23.90 6.54
CA ASN A 93 0.57 24.71 5.51
C ASN A 93 -0.20 24.59 4.19
N ASN A 94 -0.02 25.59 3.33
CA ASN A 94 -0.55 25.51 1.99
C ASN A 94 0.17 24.41 1.20
N ILE A 95 -0.60 23.67 0.40
CA ILE A 95 -0.08 22.69 -0.55
C ILE A 95 -0.02 23.36 -1.92
N LYS A 96 1.16 23.38 -2.53
CA LYS A 96 1.37 23.80 -3.91
C LYS A 96 1.68 22.56 -4.75
N ALA A 97 0.89 22.31 -5.77
CA ALA A 97 1.13 21.24 -6.72
C ALA A 97 2.04 21.75 -7.85
N GLY A 98 3.16 21.07 -8.04
CA GLY A 98 4.02 21.18 -9.21
C GLY A 98 3.65 20.14 -10.27
N SER A 99 4.48 20.01 -11.30
CA SER A 99 4.30 18.99 -12.35
C SER A 99 4.62 17.58 -11.86
N ASP A 100 5.58 17.45 -10.97
CA ASP A 100 6.16 16.16 -10.55
C ASP A 100 6.34 16.01 -9.04
N HIS A 101 6.06 17.07 -8.27
CA HIS A 101 6.12 17.06 -6.82
C HIS A 101 5.12 18.05 -6.20
N LEU A 102 4.95 17.94 -4.88
CA LEU A 102 4.21 18.92 -4.08
C LEU A 102 5.15 19.69 -3.19
N ILE A 103 4.75 20.90 -2.85
CA ILE A 103 5.40 21.70 -1.80
C ILE A 103 4.39 21.88 -0.68
N ILE A 104 4.71 21.32 0.50
CA ILE A 104 3.88 21.42 1.71
C ILE A 104 4.66 22.26 2.73
N GLY A 105 4.27 23.53 2.87
CA GLY A 105 5.04 24.50 3.65
C GLY A 105 6.43 24.73 3.04
N THR A 106 7.47 24.24 3.70
CA THR A 106 8.87 24.31 3.24
C THR A 106 9.41 22.97 2.76
N GLN A 107 8.59 21.92 2.75
CA GLN A 107 9.01 20.58 2.38
C GLN A 107 8.64 20.27 0.93
N PHE A 108 9.53 19.57 0.25
CA PHE A 108 9.28 18.96 -1.06
C PHE A 108 8.77 17.54 -0.82
N VAL A 109 7.66 17.19 -1.44
CA VAL A 109 6.98 15.91 -1.27
C VAL A 109 6.78 15.25 -2.62
N LYS A 110 7.16 13.99 -2.72
CA LYS A 110 6.97 13.17 -3.91
C LYS A 110 6.25 11.89 -3.54
N THR A 111 5.29 11.50 -4.35
CA THR A 111 4.61 10.21 -4.25
C THR A 111 4.96 9.36 -5.46
N ILE A 112 5.44 8.15 -5.18
CA ILE A 112 5.78 7.12 -6.16
C ILE A 112 4.74 6.03 -6.04
N SER A 113 4.14 5.58 -7.15
CA SER A 113 3.14 4.52 -7.16
C SER A 113 3.57 3.31 -7.99
N PHE A 114 3.02 2.14 -7.65
CA PHE A 114 3.25 0.87 -8.32
C PHE A 114 1.98 0.48 -9.09
N VAL A 115 1.78 1.06 -10.25
CA VAL A 115 0.53 0.91 -10.99
C VAL A 115 0.72 0.21 -12.34
N ASP A 116 1.93 0.21 -12.85
CA ASP A 116 2.21 -0.39 -14.15
C ASP A 116 2.45 -1.90 -14.02
N VAL A 117 1.37 -2.67 -14.13
CA VAL A 117 1.36 -4.13 -13.95
C VAL A 117 2.30 -4.86 -14.92
N GLU A 118 2.51 -4.32 -16.11
CA GLU A 118 3.45 -4.90 -17.08
C GLU A 118 4.91 -4.81 -16.62
N LYS A 119 5.16 -4.08 -15.55
CA LYS A 119 6.50 -3.78 -15.01
C LYS A 119 6.67 -4.16 -13.56
N ILE A 120 5.70 -4.87 -12.98
CA ILE A 120 5.76 -5.30 -11.58
C ILE A 120 5.75 -6.82 -11.55
N GLU A 121 6.87 -7.40 -11.16
CA GLU A 121 6.93 -8.79 -10.73
C GLU A 121 6.61 -8.82 -9.23
N LEU A 122 5.37 -9.14 -8.89
CA LEU A 122 4.99 -9.30 -7.48
C LEU A 122 5.58 -10.60 -6.95
N PRO A 123 6.20 -10.58 -5.74
CA PRO A 123 6.66 -11.81 -5.13
C PRO A 123 5.47 -12.73 -4.85
N SER A 124 5.62 -14.00 -5.16
CA SER A 124 4.63 -15.04 -4.84
C SER A 124 4.77 -15.57 -3.43
N GLU A 125 5.94 -15.38 -2.82
CA GLU A 125 6.28 -15.88 -1.49
C GLU A 125 6.98 -14.79 -0.68
N ILE A 126 6.81 -14.87 0.64
CA ILE A 126 7.56 -14.02 1.57
C ILE A 126 8.94 -14.67 1.74
N GLU A 127 9.98 -13.99 1.33
CA GLU A 127 11.36 -14.44 1.54
C GLU A 127 11.64 -14.57 3.03
N THR A 128 12.37 -15.62 3.40
CA THR A 128 12.82 -15.82 4.77
C THR A 128 14.33 -15.69 4.87
N TYR A 129 14.77 -15.07 5.94
CA TYR A 129 16.20 -15.00 6.31
C TYR A 129 16.47 -15.96 7.46
N SER A 130 17.39 -16.91 7.21
CA SER A 130 17.82 -17.85 8.23
C SER A 130 19.04 -17.31 8.96
N TYR A 131 19.03 -17.27 10.28
CA TYR A 131 20.19 -16.94 11.10
C TYR A 131 20.41 -17.95 12.21
N LEU A 132 21.68 -18.13 12.57
CA LEU A 132 22.07 -18.95 13.71
C LEU A 132 22.01 -18.09 14.97
N GLY A 133 21.05 -18.37 15.84
CA GLY A 133 21.00 -17.76 17.16
C GLY A 133 22.22 -18.18 18.01
N GLY A 134 22.54 -17.38 19.02
CA GLY A 134 23.67 -17.66 19.94
C GLY A 134 23.61 -19.03 20.63
N ASN A 135 22.50 -19.73 20.58
CA ASN A 135 22.27 -21.07 21.10
C ASN A 135 22.41 -22.18 20.05
N GLY A 136 22.88 -21.86 18.84
CA GLY A 136 23.03 -22.81 17.73
C GLY A 136 21.76 -23.29 17.09
N SER A 137 20.58 -22.73 17.45
CA SER A 137 19.32 -23.00 16.77
C SER A 137 19.19 -22.10 15.55
N ALA A 138 18.83 -22.69 14.41
CA ALA A 138 18.45 -21.91 13.23
C ALA A 138 17.06 -21.29 13.47
N SER A 139 16.97 -19.99 13.28
CA SER A 139 15.69 -19.26 13.29
C SER A 139 15.47 -18.66 11.91
N GLU A 140 14.24 -18.71 11.44
CA GLU A 140 13.82 -18.07 10.19
C GLU A 140 12.97 -16.85 10.53
N THR A 141 13.24 -15.76 9.82
CA THR A 141 12.48 -14.52 9.96
C THR A 141 12.08 -14.04 8.57
N ALA A 142 10.83 -13.63 8.42
CA ALA A 142 10.34 -13.05 7.17
C ALA A 142 11.12 -11.78 6.82
N VAL A 143 11.44 -11.62 5.55
CA VAL A 143 12.10 -10.42 5.03
C VAL A 143 11.02 -9.42 4.63
N ASP A 144 11.05 -8.26 5.26
CA ASP A 144 10.24 -7.12 4.87
C ASP A 144 10.72 -6.57 3.51
N ASN A 145 9.83 -6.56 2.52
CA ASN A 145 10.13 -6.04 1.19
C ASN A 145 10.47 -4.54 1.17
N PHE A 146 10.07 -3.82 2.18
CA PHE A 146 10.34 -2.39 2.35
C PHE A 146 11.42 -2.08 3.41
N SER A 147 12.13 -3.08 3.89
CA SER A 147 13.22 -2.88 4.87
C SER A 147 14.26 -1.85 4.43
N PHE A 148 14.45 -1.68 3.11
CA PHE A 148 15.36 -0.69 2.53
C PHE A 148 14.98 0.76 2.89
N ILE A 149 13.74 1.04 3.25
CA ILE A 149 13.31 2.38 3.70
C ILE A 149 14.13 2.83 4.91
N ASN A 150 14.53 1.88 5.77
CA ASN A 150 15.35 2.17 6.93
C ASN A 150 16.82 2.51 6.57
N GLU A 151 17.25 2.19 5.34
CA GLU A 151 18.61 2.49 4.85
C GLU A 151 18.69 3.86 4.17
N LEU A 152 17.54 4.49 3.92
CA LEU A 152 17.51 5.80 3.27
C LEU A 152 17.99 6.89 4.24
N GLU A 153 18.74 7.82 3.69
CA GLU A 153 19.21 9.02 4.38
C GLU A 153 18.47 10.24 3.84
N ASP A 154 18.64 11.37 4.49
CA ASP A 154 18.18 12.69 4.00
C ASP A 154 16.67 12.88 3.77
N TYR A 155 15.80 12.03 4.30
CA TYR A 155 14.35 12.27 4.31
C TYR A 155 13.86 12.77 5.68
N LYS A 156 12.70 13.41 5.71
CA LYS A 156 12.00 13.80 6.95
C LYS A 156 10.92 12.81 7.34
N THR A 157 10.10 12.47 6.38
CA THR A 157 8.97 11.57 6.57
C THR A 157 8.83 10.69 5.36
N ILE A 158 8.62 9.41 5.57
CA ILE A 158 8.21 8.45 4.55
C ILE A 158 6.88 7.84 5.00
N VAL A 159 5.94 7.78 4.09
CA VAL A 159 4.65 7.11 4.29
C VAL A 159 4.52 6.06 3.20
N TYR A 160 4.57 4.79 3.58
CA TYR A 160 4.13 3.70 2.72
C TYR A 160 2.62 3.53 2.87
N ASN A 161 1.93 3.51 1.76
CA ASN A 161 0.48 3.40 1.71
C ASN A 161 0.07 2.23 0.82
N GLN A 162 -0.71 1.34 1.38
CA GLN A 162 -1.25 0.17 0.69
C GLN A 162 -2.77 0.20 0.78
N ILE A 163 -3.41 0.21 -0.37
CA ILE A 163 -4.87 0.19 -0.48
C ILE A 163 -5.27 -1.11 -1.15
N ILE A 164 -6.07 -1.91 -0.47
CA ILE A 164 -6.59 -3.18 -0.97
C ILE A 164 -8.11 -3.12 -0.98
N SER A 165 -8.68 -3.25 -2.16
CA SER A 165 -10.12 -3.39 -2.36
C SER A 165 -10.46 -4.84 -2.65
N ILE A 166 -11.41 -5.39 -1.91
CA ILE A 166 -11.87 -6.76 -2.10
C ILE A 166 -13.24 -6.69 -2.82
N PRO A 167 -13.24 -6.83 -4.16
CA PRO A 167 -14.48 -6.79 -4.93
C PRO A 167 -15.34 -8.04 -4.69
N GLN A 168 -16.59 -8.00 -5.16
CA GLN A 168 -17.40 -9.22 -5.24
C GLN A 168 -16.74 -10.20 -6.21
N GLN A 169 -16.39 -11.40 -5.73
CA GLN A 169 -15.54 -12.35 -6.46
C GLN A 169 -16.20 -12.85 -7.76
N ALA A 170 -17.45 -13.29 -7.69
CA ALA A 170 -18.09 -13.86 -8.88
C ALA A 170 -18.26 -12.90 -10.06
N PRO A 171 -18.66 -11.61 -9.86
CA PRO A 171 -18.62 -10.62 -10.95
C PRO A 171 -17.22 -10.36 -11.48
N LYS A 172 -16.21 -10.25 -10.60
CA LYS A 172 -14.83 -9.97 -10.99
C LYS A 172 -14.21 -11.11 -11.78
N GLN A 173 -14.44 -12.37 -11.37
CA GLN A 173 -14.03 -13.55 -12.15
C GLN A 173 -14.62 -13.54 -13.55
N ARG A 174 -15.91 -13.26 -13.68
CA ARG A 174 -16.57 -13.17 -15.00
C ARG A 174 -15.99 -12.03 -15.87
N GLU A 175 -15.57 -10.93 -15.26
CA GLU A 175 -14.89 -9.84 -15.96
C GLU A 175 -13.54 -10.31 -16.51
N LEU A 176 -12.74 -11.00 -15.69
CA LEU A 176 -11.45 -11.56 -16.10
C LEU A 176 -11.61 -12.63 -17.20
N GLU A 177 -12.59 -13.52 -17.06
CA GLU A 177 -12.89 -14.53 -18.11
C GLU A 177 -13.27 -13.86 -19.45
N LYS A 178 -14.04 -12.78 -19.41
CA LYS A 178 -14.37 -12.03 -20.63
C LYS A 178 -13.13 -11.33 -21.22
N LYS A 179 -12.29 -10.77 -20.36
CA LYS A 179 -11.03 -10.16 -20.78
C LYS A 179 -10.11 -11.22 -21.43
N LYS A 180 -9.94 -12.37 -20.81
CA LYS A 180 -9.19 -13.51 -21.36
C LYS A 180 -9.68 -13.87 -22.76
N LYS A 181 -10.98 -14.17 -22.91
CA LYS A 181 -11.57 -14.52 -24.22
C LYS A 181 -11.35 -13.45 -25.30
N LYS A 182 -11.36 -12.18 -24.91
CA LYS A 182 -11.09 -11.08 -25.83
C LYS A 182 -9.62 -11.12 -26.31
N HIS A 183 -8.67 -11.35 -25.42
CA HIS A 183 -7.25 -11.46 -25.77
C HIS A 183 -6.95 -12.74 -26.56
N GLU A 184 -7.55 -13.87 -26.19
CA GLU A 184 -7.45 -15.11 -26.96
C GLU A 184 -7.95 -14.95 -28.41
N GLY A 185 -9.05 -14.23 -28.61
CA GLY A 185 -9.61 -13.96 -29.93
C GLY A 185 -8.70 -13.17 -30.87
N VAL A 186 -7.71 -12.45 -30.34
CA VAL A 186 -6.73 -11.67 -31.12
C VAL A 186 -5.29 -12.14 -30.91
N ALA A 187 -5.08 -13.19 -30.14
CA ALA A 187 -3.75 -13.73 -29.80
C ALA A 187 -2.92 -14.14 -31.02
N ASN A 188 -3.56 -14.66 -32.06
CA ASN A 188 -2.90 -15.06 -33.33
C ASN A 188 -2.22 -13.88 -34.06
N ASN A 189 -2.65 -12.66 -33.75
CA ASN A 189 -2.14 -11.45 -34.42
C ASN A 189 -1.19 -10.64 -33.54
N SER A 190 -1.06 -11.00 -32.24
CA SER A 190 -0.22 -10.24 -31.29
C SER A 190 0.26 -11.14 -30.15
N PRO A 191 1.58 -11.39 -30.05
CA PRO A 191 2.16 -12.15 -28.95
C PRO A 191 1.79 -11.58 -27.55
N SER A 192 1.71 -10.26 -27.43
CA SER A 192 1.33 -9.61 -26.17
C SER A 192 -0.08 -10.01 -25.68
N ASN A 193 -1.03 -10.20 -26.62
CA ASN A 193 -2.36 -10.65 -26.25
C ASN A 193 -2.38 -12.12 -25.78
N ALA A 194 -1.49 -12.95 -26.30
CA ALA A 194 -1.35 -14.33 -25.85
C ALA A 194 -0.82 -14.35 -24.41
N ILE A 195 0.20 -13.56 -24.09
CA ILE A 195 0.76 -13.42 -22.74
C ILE A 195 -0.31 -12.97 -21.76
N VAL A 196 -1.04 -11.89 -22.06
CA VAL A 196 -2.11 -11.40 -21.18
C VAL A 196 -3.21 -12.45 -20.95
N ALA A 197 -3.53 -13.25 -21.97
CA ALA A 197 -4.53 -14.32 -21.81
C ALA A 197 -4.02 -15.45 -20.89
N GLU A 198 -2.74 -15.78 -20.98
CA GLU A 198 -2.06 -16.77 -20.14
C GLU A 198 -1.98 -16.30 -18.69
N GLU A 199 -1.56 -15.07 -18.44
CA GLU A 199 -1.51 -14.46 -17.10
C GLU A 199 -2.89 -14.45 -16.41
N ILE A 200 -3.95 -14.13 -17.16
CA ILE A 200 -5.31 -14.20 -16.63
C ILE A 200 -5.71 -15.63 -16.32
N ASP A 201 -5.27 -16.59 -17.11
CA ASP A 201 -5.56 -18.00 -16.87
C ASP A 201 -4.87 -18.52 -15.62
N GLU A 202 -3.60 -18.21 -15.44
CA GLU A 202 -2.83 -18.50 -14.24
C GLU A 202 -3.48 -17.91 -12.98
N LEU A 203 -3.88 -16.64 -13.05
CA LEU A 203 -4.60 -15.98 -11.97
C LEU A 203 -5.90 -16.72 -11.61
N LEU A 204 -6.71 -17.05 -12.61
CA LEU A 204 -7.98 -17.78 -12.40
C LEU A 204 -7.74 -19.19 -11.86
N HIS A 205 -6.65 -19.84 -12.29
CA HIS A 205 -6.27 -21.17 -11.81
C HIS A 205 -5.85 -21.12 -10.34
N SER A 206 -4.99 -20.18 -9.95
CA SER A 206 -4.56 -19.96 -8.57
C SER A 206 -5.74 -19.70 -7.64
N ILE A 207 -6.71 -18.89 -8.07
CA ILE A 207 -7.94 -18.64 -7.31
C ILE A 207 -8.73 -19.94 -7.09
N ALA A 208 -8.84 -20.77 -8.12
CA ALA A 208 -9.63 -22.00 -8.06
C ALA A 208 -8.95 -23.09 -7.21
N MET A 209 -7.62 -23.21 -7.26
CA MET A 209 -6.86 -24.25 -6.59
C MET A 209 -6.54 -23.90 -5.13
N ASP A 210 -6.15 -22.65 -4.88
CA ASP A 210 -5.60 -22.23 -3.59
C ASP A 210 -6.64 -21.46 -2.75
N GLY A 211 -7.83 -21.24 -3.30
CA GLY A 211 -8.91 -20.53 -2.61
C GLY A 211 -8.61 -19.04 -2.38
N GLN A 212 -7.72 -18.46 -3.19
CA GLN A 212 -7.33 -17.07 -3.09
C GLN A 212 -8.46 -16.12 -3.51
N LEU A 213 -8.38 -14.89 -3.03
CA LEU A 213 -9.29 -13.82 -3.44
C LEU A 213 -8.65 -12.97 -4.52
N ILE A 214 -9.47 -12.52 -5.45
CA ILE A 214 -9.11 -11.42 -6.35
C ILE A 214 -9.21 -10.13 -5.57
N VAL A 215 -8.15 -9.33 -5.63
CA VAL A 215 -8.11 -8.01 -5.02
C VAL A 215 -7.68 -6.98 -6.05
N ASP A 216 -8.18 -5.76 -5.91
CA ASP A 216 -7.67 -4.61 -6.63
C ASP A 216 -6.80 -3.81 -5.64
N ALA A 217 -5.54 -3.63 -5.96
CA ALA A 217 -4.54 -3.05 -5.07
C ALA A 217 -3.93 -1.77 -5.64
N HIS A 218 -3.47 -0.91 -4.74
CA HIS A 218 -2.63 0.25 -5.03
C HIS A 218 -1.57 0.38 -3.96
N PHE A 219 -0.33 0.47 -4.37
CA PHE A 219 0.80 0.68 -3.47
C PHE A 219 1.50 1.99 -3.83
N SER A 220 1.85 2.76 -2.82
CA SER A 220 2.56 4.01 -3.02
C SER A 220 3.48 4.35 -1.84
N ILE A 221 4.56 5.04 -2.15
CA ILE A 221 5.48 5.61 -1.16
C ILE A 221 5.49 7.12 -1.35
N SER A 222 5.12 7.85 -0.31
CA SER A 222 5.27 9.31 -0.26
C SER A 222 6.43 9.65 0.65
N HIS A 223 7.37 10.46 0.17
CA HIS A 223 8.50 10.93 0.97
C HIS A 223 8.59 12.44 0.96
N SER A 224 9.15 13.00 2.03
CA SER A 224 9.37 14.45 2.16
C SER A 224 10.81 14.76 2.51
N THR A 225 11.31 15.87 1.98
CA THR A 225 12.67 16.37 2.18
C THR A 225 12.71 17.89 2.33
N ASP A 226 13.86 18.45 2.69
CA ASP A 226 14.07 19.89 2.86
C ASP A 226 14.36 20.62 1.55
N SER A 227 14.86 19.93 0.54
CA SER A 227 15.26 20.52 -0.73
C SER A 227 14.85 19.65 -1.90
N LEU A 228 14.74 20.25 -3.08
CA LEU A 228 14.43 19.55 -4.31
C LEU A 228 15.53 18.53 -4.67
N GLU A 229 16.80 18.90 -4.51
CA GLU A 229 17.93 18.02 -4.77
C GLU A 229 17.88 16.74 -3.95
N LYS A 230 17.67 16.86 -2.62
CA LYS A 230 17.49 15.70 -1.74
C LYS A 230 16.26 14.87 -2.09
N MET A 231 15.20 15.51 -2.56
CA MET A 231 14.00 14.80 -3.00
C MET A 231 14.30 13.93 -4.21
N GLU A 232 15.02 14.44 -5.20
CA GLU A 232 15.41 13.70 -6.42
C GLU A 232 16.40 12.56 -6.09
N GLU A 233 17.34 12.80 -5.18
CA GLU A 233 18.27 11.77 -4.69
C GLU A 233 17.52 10.64 -3.97
N THR A 234 16.67 10.99 -3.00
CA THR A 234 15.85 10.02 -2.25
C THR A 234 14.94 9.23 -3.18
N GLN A 235 14.30 9.89 -4.15
CA GLN A 235 13.49 9.23 -5.17
C GLN A 235 14.31 8.22 -5.96
N SER A 236 15.48 8.62 -6.46
CA SER A 236 16.35 7.75 -7.25
C SER A 236 16.81 6.53 -6.45
N LEU A 237 17.09 6.70 -5.16
CA LEU A 237 17.43 5.58 -4.27
C LEU A 237 16.25 4.61 -4.09
N ILE A 238 15.05 5.13 -3.85
CA ILE A 238 13.84 4.30 -3.72
C ILE A 238 13.59 3.53 -5.02
N GLU A 239 13.63 4.21 -6.17
CA GLU A 239 13.41 3.59 -7.48
C GLU A 239 14.44 2.50 -7.76
N ASN A 240 15.71 2.74 -7.49
CA ASN A 240 16.77 1.74 -7.65
C ASN A 240 16.57 0.51 -6.75
N LYS A 241 16.20 0.72 -5.47
CA LYS A 241 15.95 -0.38 -4.54
C LYS A 241 14.75 -1.23 -4.96
N LEU A 242 13.69 -0.60 -5.45
CA LEU A 242 12.51 -1.28 -6.00
C LEU A 242 12.85 -2.02 -7.30
N PHE A 243 13.60 -1.38 -8.19
CA PHE A 243 14.06 -2.01 -9.43
C PHE A 243 14.88 -3.28 -9.17
N MET A 244 15.75 -3.28 -8.16
CA MET A 244 16.49 -4.48 -7.75
C MET A 244 15.60 -5.62 -7.26
N LYS A 245 14.35 -5.32 -6.90
CA LYS A 245 13.31 -6.29 -6.51
C LYS A 245 12.33 -6.62 -7.65
N GLY A 246 12.64 -6.24 -8.89
CA GLY A 246 11.76 -6.47 -10.04
C GLY A 246 10.59 -5.49 -10.16
N ILE A 247 10.56 -4.41 -9.35
CA ILE A 247 9.46 -3.44 -9.33
C ILE A 247 9.88 -2.18 -10.06
N ILE A 248 9.25 -1.92 -11.21
CA ILE A 248 9.40 -0.67 -11.94
C ILE A 248 8.24 0.25 -11.60
N VAL A 249 8.55 1.37 -10.95
CA VAL A 249 7.55 2.33 -10.51
C VAL A 249 7.01 3.19 -11.64
N SER A 250 5.80 3.69 -11.49
CA SER A 250 5.17 4.58 -12.46
C SER A 250 5.78 5.97 -12.43
N GLN A 251 5.95 6.54 -13.62
CA GLN A 251 6.37 7.93 -13.81
C GLN A 251 5.17 8.86 -13.53
N ASN A 252 4.98 9.22 -12.27
CA ASN A 252 3.84 10.02 -11.82
C ASN A 252 4.11 11.52 -12.06
N SER A 253 3.72 12.01 -13.24
CA SER A 253 3.75 13.43 -13.58
C SER A 253 2.32 13.99 -13.61
N TYR A 254 2.14 15.20 -13.07
CA TYR A 254 0.87 15.95 -13.00
C TYR A 254 -0.23 15.37 -12.08
N ASN A 255 -0.11 14.13 -11.58
CA ASN A 255 -1.09 13.49 -10.69
C ASN A 255 -0.64 13.43 -9.22
N GLN A 256 0.43 14.11 -8.85
CA GLN A 256 1.01 14.07 -7.50
C GLN A 256 0.01 14.44 -6.41
N LEU A 257 -0.83 15.45 -6.65
CA LEU A 257 -1.85 15.86 -5.67
C LEU A 257 -2.94 14.79 -5.50
N GLU A 258 -3.36 14.12 -6.58
CA GLU A 258 -4.33 13.04 -6.52
C GLU A 258 -3.79 11.87 -5.73
N LEU A 259 -2.58 11.41 -6.04
CA LEU A 259 -1.92 10.31 -5.34
C LEU A 259 -1.72 10.62 -3.85
N PHE A 260 -1.23 11.82 -3.54
CA PHE A 260 -1.07 12.25 -2.15
C PHE A 260 -2.40 12.28 -1.39
N ARG A 261 -3.48 12.75 -2.02
CA ARG A 261 -4.81 12.75 -1.41
C ARG A 261 -5.32 11.34 -1.12
N CYS A 262 -4.97 10.36 -1.95
CA CYS A 262 -5.33 8.97 -1.71
C CYS A 262 -4.60 8.35 -0.51
N CYS A 263 -3.45 8.90 -0.11
CA CYS A 263 -2.75 8.50 1.12
C CYS A 263 -3.43 9.02 2.39
N ILE A 264 -4.35 9.98 2.28
CA ILE A 264 -5.07 10.50 3.43
C ILE A 264 -6.10 9.46 3.89
N PRO A 265 -6.13 9.11 5.18
CA PRO A 265 -7.09 8.15 5.72
C PRO A 265 -8.53 8.48 5.34
N GLY A 266 -9.23 7.50 4.77
CA GLY A 266 -10.59 7.65 4.30
C GLY A 266 -10.75 8.14 2.86
N ASN A 267 -9.69 8.56 2.21
CA ASN A 267 -9.73 9.15 0.86
C ASN A 267 -9.40 8.16 -0.27
N ALA A 268 -9.16 6.90 0.05
CA ALA A 268 -8.88 5.83 -0.92
C ALA A 268 -9.95 5.68 -2.01
N VAL A 269 -11.17 6.12 -1.74
CA VAL A 269 -12.29 6.12 -2.71
C VAL A 269 -12.06 7.05 -3.91
N GLU A 270 -11.10 7.97 -3.82
CA GLU A 270 -10.74 8.86 -4.92
C GLU A 270 -9.84 8.17 -5.97
N LEU A 271 -9.24 7.02 -5.65
CA LEU A 271 -8.46 6.23 -6.61
C LEU A 271 -9.32 5.85 -7.82
N LYS A 272 -8.74 6.05 -8.98
CA LYS A 272 -9.36 5.67 -10.24
C LYS A 272 -9.04 4.21 -10.57
N SER A 273 -9.84 3.61 -11.43
CA SER A 273 -9.61 2.23 -11.86
C SER A 273 -8.25 2.00 -12.54
N TYR A 274 -7.69 3.03 -13.15
CA TYR A 274 -6.35 2.97 -13.76
C TYR A 274 -5.21 3.12 -12.76
N ASP A 275 -5.49 3.53 -11.52
CA ASP A 275 -4.53 3.57 -10.42
C ASP A 275 -4.51 2.26 -9.63
N LEU A 276 -5.37 1.31 -9.99
CA LEU A 276 -5.48 0.01 -9.34
C LEU A 276 -4.99 -1.09 -10.27
N PHE A 277 -4.31 -2.05 -9.72
CA PHE A 277 -3.99 -3.30 -10.42
C PHE A 277 -4.69 -4.48 -9.75
N THR A 278 -5.07 -5.46 -10.55
CA THR A 278 -5.75 -6.67 -10.06
C THR A 278 -4.71 -7.75 -9.79
N THR A 279 -4.76 -8.33 -8.60
CA THR A 279 -3.83 -9.38 -8.16
C THR A 279 -4.53 -10.38 -7.21
N THR A 280 -3.78 -11.34 -6.67
CA THR A 280 -4.26 -12.27 -5.65
C THR A 280 -4.10 -11.68 -4.24
N SER A 281 -4.88 -12.21 -3.29
CA SER A 281 -4.72 -11.86 -1.87
C SER A 281 -3.34 -12.20 -1.33
N GLU A 282 -2.73 -13.29 -1.79
CA GLU A 282 -1.40 -13.73 -1.37
C GLU A 282 -0.31 -12.75 -1.82
N ALA A 283 -0.29 -12.41 -3.11
CA ALA A 283 0.65 -11.43 -3.64
C ALA A 283 0.52 -10.05 -2.96
N ALA A 284 -0.72 -9.62 -2.66
CA ALA A 284 -0.93 -8.38 -1.94
C ALA A 284 -0.37 -8.41 -0.51
N VAL A 285 -0.47 -9.56 0.18
CA VAL A 285 0.05 -9.73 1.56
C VAL A 285 1.57 -9.71 1.60
N CYS A 286 2.28 -10.15 0.55
CA CYS A 286 3.75 -10.09 0.48
C CYS A 286 4.32 -8.69 0.65
N PHE A 287 3.51 -7.65 0.47
CA PHE A 287 3.89 -6.24 0.67
C PHE A 287 3.37 -5.65 2.00
N PHE A 288 2.78 -6.47 2.86
CA PHE A 288 2.15 -5.99 4.08
C PHE A 288 3.16 -5.73 5.22
N PHE A 289 4.41 -6.17 5.08
CA PHE A 289 5.44 -6.05 6.11
C PHE A 289 6.67 -5.31 5.60
#